data_18c3903767ccbec3988cce3d1fd4b715
#
_entry.id   18c3903767ccbec3988cce3d1fd4b715
#
_cell.length_a   1.000
_cell.length_b   1.000
_cell.length_c   1.000
_cell.angle_alpha   90.00
_cell.angle_beta   90.00
_cell.angle_gamma   90.00
#
_symmetry.space_group_name_H-M   'P 1'
#
loop_
_entity.id
_entity.type
_entity.pdbx_description
1 polymer ?
#
loop_
_entity_poly.entity_id
_entity_poly.type
_entity_poly.pdbx_seq_one_letter_code
_entity_poly.pdbx_strand_id
1 'polypeptide(L)'
;MEKSKKKGSIRGRVKKRISKIQYQKAIKNESYYANLSALFLCVSIALGLGGVVAGSVLTVVYQPILNETLSIVFILISVFLFVVSIIGYGYTHKLYKEIQKQNLKNMIKNPNEVNNREIYVLGTLVMLIVEVTAIYFANSTLSNQYQKYVDSKEEIKSQIANQVDGKVEATYNDDYSKLSVIFNKDYANGSATINLTDKNRAMMCDESEIVYMANLNQYNADSMTDEFIDYVATILNIYQDGYSTDTLMNELSGNVRVAVNGLLENVDNTNFQYERDFNLSKGKVHRNLSVTRSNQYVTITLTYTCR
;
A
#
# COMPACT_ATOMS: atom_id res chain seq x y z
N MET A 1 -90.76 -5.89 12.09
CA MET A 1 -89.45 -6.06 12.76
C MET A 1 -88.27 -6.50 11.83
N GLU A 2 -88.37 -6.43 10.50
CA GLU A 2 -87.41 -7.00 9.54
C GLU A 2 -86.44 -6.01 8.86
N LYS A 3 -86.70 -4.70 8.94
CA LYS A 3 -85.84 -3.67 8.32
C LYS A 3 -84.56 -3.29 9.10
N SER A 4 -84.41 -3.68 10.36
CA SER A 4 -83.24 -3.39 11.20
C SER A 4 -82.02 -4.32 10.96
N LYS A 5 -82.29 -5.57 10.59
CA LYS A 5 -81.21 -6.57 10.36
C LYS A 5 -80.40 -6.33 9.09
N LYS A 6 -80.94 -5.74 8.03
CA LYS A 6 -80.21 -5.46 6.76
C LYS A 6 -79.24 -4.30 6.87
N LYS A 7 -79.47 -3.26 7.65
CA LYS A 7 -78.59 -2.13 7.86
C LYS A 7 -77.30 -2.51 8.60
N GLY A 8 -77.36 -3.45 9.52
CA GLY A 8 -76.16 -3.97 10.22
C GLY A 8 -75.17 -4.74 9.32
N SER A 9 -75.77 -5.47 8.36
CA SER A 9 -74.94 -6.26 7.38
C SER A 9 -74.15 -5.40 6.41
N ILE A 10 -74.67 -4.24 5.94
CA ILE A 10 -74.00 -3.33 5.03
C ILE A 10 -72.87 -2.58 5.75
N ARG A 11 -73.13 -2.03 6.93
CA ARG A 11 -72.10 -1.41 7.78
C ARG A 11 -70.96 -2.39 8.14
N GLY A 12 -71.28 -3.65 8.43
CA GLY A 12 -70.31 -4.69 8.73
C GLY A 12 -69.46 -5.02 7.53
N ARG A 13 -70.00 -5.09 6.29
CA ARG A 13 -69.26 -5.33 5.05
C ARG A 13 -68.34 -4.16 4.66
N VAL A 14 -68.82 -2.91 4.81
CA VAL A 14 -68.04 -1.69 4.55
C VAL A 14 -66.89 -1.58 5.55
N LYS A 15 -67.14 -1.80 6.84
CA LYS A 15 -66.11 -1.81 7.89
C LYS A 15 -65.07 -2.93 7.64
N LYS A 16 -65.51 -4.09 7.18
CA LYS A 16 -64.61 -5.20 6.83
C LYS A 16 -63.80 -4.93 5.57
N ARG A 17 -64.31 -4.19 4.59
CA ARG A 17 -63.64 -3.81 3.35
C ARG A 17 -62.60 -2.70 3.60
N ILE A 18 -62.94 -1.69 4.38
CA ILE A 18 -62.03 -0.62 4.80
C ILE A 18 -60.89 -1.20 5.66
N SER A 19 -61.22 -2.11 6.59
CA SER A 19 -60.21 -2.80 7.39
C SER A 19 -59.26 -3.66 6.55
N LYS A 20 -59.72 -4.26 5.44
CA LYS A 20 -58.87 -5.05 4.52
C LYS A 20 -57.86 -4.18 3.76
N ILE A 21 -58.26 -2.99 3.30
CA ILE A 21 -57.39 -2.02 2.62
C ILE A 21 -56.32 -1.47 3.61
N GLN A 22 -56.77 -1.08 4.81
CA GLN A 22 -55.88 -0.62 5.85
C GLN A 22 -54.91 -1.72 6.30
N TYR A 23 -55.38 -2.96 6.40
CA TYR A 23 -54.58 -4.15 6.68
C TYR A 23 -53.50 -4.35 5.63
N GLN A 24 -53.83 -4.34 4.32
CA GLN A 24 -52.86 -4.51 3.25
C GLN A 24 -51.80 -3.40 3.23
N LYS A 25 -52.22 -2.14 3.46
CA LYS A 25 -51.30 -1.00 3.52
C LYS A 25 -50.36 -1.10 4.73
N ALA A 26 -50.88 -1.52 5.88
CA ALA A 26 -50.07 -1.70 7.10
C ALA A 26 -49.02 -2.80 6.94
N ILE A 27 -49.42 -3.96 6.37
CA ILE A 27 -48.48 -5.06 6.10
C ILE A 27 -47.41 -4.64 5.06
N LYS A 28 -47.79 -3.94 3.99
CA LYS A 28 -46.85 -3.46 2.97
C LYS A 28 -45.79 -2.52 3.57
N ASN A 29 -46.21 -1.60 4.45
CA ASN A 29 -45.26 -0.70 5.12
C ASN A 29 -44.32 -1.45 6.08
N GLU A 30 -44.84 -2.38 6.85
CA GLU A 30 -44.08 -3.21 7.79
C GLU A 30 -43.00 -4.02 7.02
N SER A 31 -43.41 -4.70 5.95
CA SER A 31 -42.49 -5.46 5.11
C SER A 31 -41.41 -4.58 4.43
N TYR A 32 -41.78 -3.37 3.98
CA TYR A 32 -40.83 -2.44 3.37
C TYR A 32 -39.71 -2.05 4.33
N TYR A 33 -40.05 -1.62 5.56
CA TYR A 33 -39.05 -1.22 6.54
C TYR A 33 -38.24 -2.41 7.08
N ALA A 34 -38.85 -3.59 7.17
CA ALA A 34 -38.14 -4.81 7.49
C ALA A 34 -37.05 -5.12 6.44
N ASN A 35 -37.44 -5.08 5.16
CA ASN A 35 -36.53 -5.33 4.04
C ASN A 35 -35.41 -4.29 3.99
N LEU A 36 -35.74 -3.01 4.18
CA LEU A 36 -34.77 -1.93 4.15
C LEU A 36 -33.77 -2.03 5.31
N SER A 37 -34.23 -2.38 6.52
CA SER A 37 -33.33 -2.58 7.67
C SER A 37 -32.38 -3.76 7.47
N ALA A 38 -32.86 -4.84 6.86
CA ALA A 38 -32.01 -5.98 6.55
C ALA A 38 -30.97 -5.66 5.47
N LEU A 39 -31.35 -4.91 4.43
CA LEU A 39 -30.41 -4.44 3.42
C LEU A 39 -29.28 -3.64 4.05
N PHE A 40 -29.58 -2.66 4.92
CA PHE A 40 -28.57 -1.89 5.61
C PHE A 40 -27.68 -2.75 6.52
N LEU A 41 -28.24 -3.78 7.17
CA LEU A 41 -27.47 -4.70 8.00
C LEU A 41 -26.50 -5.53 7.13
N CYS A 42 -26.96 -6.09 6.02
CA CYS A 42 -26.10 -6.86 5.10
C CYS A 42 -24.97 -5.98 4.53
N VAL A 43 -25.30 -4.75 4.11
CA VAL A 43 -24.29 -3.80 3.58
C VAL A 43 -23.28 -3.42 4.67
N SER A 44 -23.72 -3.19 5.93
CA SER A 44 -22.80 -2.88 7.01
C SER A 44 -21.86 -4.05 7.35
N ILE A 45 -22.34 -5.29 7.32
CA ILE A 45 -21.51 -6.47 7.53
C ILE A 45 -20.45 -6.58 6.42
N ALA A 46 -20.87 -6.48 5.15
CA ALA A 46 -19.96 -6.55 4.00
C ALA A 46 -18.90 -5.45 4.06
N LEU A 47 -19.29 -4.19 4.26
CA LEU A 47 -18.33 -3.08 4.36
C LEU A 47 -17.41 -3.18 5.58
N GLY A 48 -17.91 -3.69 6.71
CA GLY A 48 -17.11 -3.87 7.92
C GLY A 48 -16.07 -4.98 7.78
N LEU A 49 -16.46 -6.14 7.26
CA LEU A 49 -15.55 -7.29 7.12
C LEU A 49 -14.67 -7.16 5.88
N GLY A 50 -15.23 -6.92 4.70
CA GLY A 50 -14.48 -6.84 3.46
C GLY A 50 -13.75 -5.52 3.27
N GLY A 51 -14.47 -4.40 3.40
CA GLY A 51 -13.89 -3.08 3.14
C GLY A 51 -12.90 -2.64 4.22
N VAL A 52 -13.25 -2.80 5.50
CA VAL A 52 -12.41 -2.30 6.60
C VAL A 52 -11.41 -3.34 7.06
N VAL A 53 -11.86 -4.53 7.45
CA VAL A 53 -10.97 -5.54 8.03
C VAL A 53 -10.06 -6.15 6.97
N ALA A 54 -10.64 -6.74 5.91
CA ALA A 54 -9.83 -7.39 4.88
C ALA A 54 -8.99 -6.38 4.09
N GLY A 55 -9.54 -5.19 3.78
CA GLY A 55 -8.81 -4.11 3.14
C GLY A 55 -7.60 -3.66 3.94
N SER A 56 -7.74 -3.50 5.27
CA SER A 56 -6.62 -3.14 6.15
C SER A 56 -5.56 -4.24 6.20
N VAL A 57 -5.96 -5.51 6.31
CA VAL A 57 -5.03 -6.65 6.33
C VAL A 57 -4.27 -6.75 5.01
N LEU A 58 -4.96 -6.67 3.86
CA LEU A 58 -4.32 -6.72 2.55
C LEU A 58 -3.37 -5.54 2.32
N THR A 59 -3.73 -4.34 2.80
CA THR A 59 -2.85 -3.16 2.70
C THR A 59 -1.56 -3.36 3.48
N VAL A 60 -1.62 -3.89 4.70
CA VAL A 60 -0.42 -4.15 5.52
C VAL A 60 0.45 -5.24 4.90
N VAL A 61 -0.15 -6.37 4.50
CA VAL A 61 0.58 -7.52 3.94
C VAL A 61 1.24 -7.19 2.61
N TYR A 62 0.58 -6.42 1.74
CA TYR A 62 1.04 -6.11 0.40
C TYR A 62 1.50 -4.65 0.25
N GLN A 63 1.85 -3.98 1.35
CA GLN A 63 2.32 -2.59 1.36
C GLN A 63 3.39 -2.29 0.30
N PRO A 64 4.41 -3.14 0.05
CA PRO A 64 5.46 -2.83 -0.93
C PRO A 64 4.98 -2.68 -2.37
N ILE A 65 3.83 -3.28 -2.73
CA ILE A 65 3.29 -3.25 -4.10
C ILE A 65 2.02 -2.40 -4.23
N LEU A 66 1.40 -2.01 -3.12
CA LEU A 66 0.18 -1.20 -3.11
C LEU A 66 0.49 0.29 -3.02
N ASN A 67 -0.29 1.09 -3.75
CA ASN A 67 -0.25 2.53 -3.58
C ASN A 67 -0.89 2.90 -2.23
N GLU A 68 -0.07 3.37 -1.29
CA GLU A 68 -0.47 3.69 0.08
C GLU A 68 -1.63 4.69 0.13
N THR A 69 -1.55 5.77 -0.66
CA THR A 69 -2.60 6.80 -0.70
C THR A 69 -3.94 6.24 -1.15
N LEU A 70 -3.97 5.44 -2.23
CA LEU A 70 -5.19 4.82 -2.73
C LEU A 70 -5.77 3.82 -1.73
N SER A 71 -4.93 3.05 -1.06
CA SER A 71 -5.33 2.08 -0.03
C SER A 71 -5.97 2.78 1.17
N ILE A 72 -5.38 3.86 1.67
CA ILE A 72 -5.93 4.67 2.76
C ILE A 72 -7.28 5.27 2.36
N VAL A 73 -7.38 5.86 1.16
CA VAL A 73 -8.64 6.43 0.66
C VAL A 73 -9.73 5.36 0.57
N PHE A 74 -9.41 4.17 0.06
CA PHE A 74 -10.36 3.06 -0.01
C PHE A 74 -10.87 2.64 1.38
N ILE A 75 -9.97 2.50 2.36
CA ILE A 75 -10.33 2.16 3.75
C ILE A 75 -11.22 3.26 4.35
N LEU A 76 -10.88 4.53 4.18
CA LEU A 76 -11.67 5.66 4.71
C LEU A 76 -13.08 5.71 4.10
N ILE A 77 -13.22 5.49 2.80
CA ILE A 77 -14.53 5.39 2.13
C ILE A 77 -15.33 4.21 2.71
N SER A 78 -14.68 3.05 2.89
CA SER A 78 -15.33 1.87 3.46
C SER A 78 -15.81 2.10 4.89
N VAL A 79 -15.00 2.74 5.73
CA VAL A 79 -15.39 3.15 7.10
C VAL A 79 -16.57 4.12 7.08
N PHE A 80 -16.55 5.13 6.21
CA PHE A 80 -17.64 6.09 6.08
C PHE A 80 -18.95 5.40 5.69
N LEU A 81 -18.92 4.57 4.64
CA LEU A 81 -20.11 3.83 4.18
C LEU A 81 -20.60 2.82 5.23
N PHE A 82 -19.69 2.17 5.95
CA PHE A 82 -20.03 1.30 7.09
C PHE A 82 -20.81 2.05 8.17
N VAL A 83 -20.32 3.21 8.60
CA VAL A 83 -21.00 4.05 9.60
C VAL A 83 -22.38 4.50 9.12
N VAL A 84 -22.49 4.97 7.88
CA VAL A 84 -23.77 5.37 7.26
C VAL A 84 -24.75 4.19 7.23
N SER A 85 -24.26 2.99 6.90
CA SER A 85 -25.10 1.77 6.86
C SER A 85 -25.58 1.36 8.24
N ILE A 86 -24.74 1.46 9.29
CA ILE A 86 -25.15 1.19 10.67
C ILE A 86 -26.24 2.18 11.14
N ILE A 87 -26.05 3.47 10.85
CA ILE A 87 -27.05 4.51 11.19
C ILE A 87 -28.35 4.23 10.45
N GLY A 88 -28.27 3.91 9.14
CA GLY A 88 -29.42 3.53 8.31
C GLY A 88 -30.15 2.31 8.86
N TYR A 89 -29.42 1.28 9.28
CA TYR A 89 -29.98 0.12 9.96
C TYR A 89 -30.71 0.51 11.25
N GLY A 90 -30.06 1.26 12.14
CA GLY A 90 -30.64 1.68 13.41
C GLY A 90 -31.95 2.46 13.23
N TYR A 91 -31.96 3.41 12.29
CA TYR A 91 -33.14 4.21 11.99
C TYR A 91 -34.30 3.38 11.38
N THR A 92 -34.01 2.58 10.36
CA THR A 92 -35.00 1.76 9.66
C THR A 92 -35.55 0.64 10.56
N HIS A 93 -34.70 0.04 11.38
CA HIS A 93 -35.10 -0.97 12.36
C HIS A 93 -36.00 -0.40 13.45
N LYS A 94 -35.76 0.82 13.93
CA LYS A 94 -36.64 1.52 14.86
C LYS A 94 -38.03 1.76 14.26
N LEU A 95 -38.06 2.29 13.02
CA LEU A 95 -39.33 2.49 12.30
C LEU A 95 -40.08 1.17 12.09
N TYR A 96 -39.40 0.12 11.70
CA TYR A 96 -39.99 -1.22 11.60
C TYR A 96 -40.65 -1.66 12.90
N LYS A 97 -39.92 -1.56 14.02
CA LYS A 97 -40.47 -1.93 15.34
C LYS A 97 -41.66 -1.07 15.77
N GLU A 98 -41.64 0.23 15.49
CA GLU A 98 -42.76 1.12 15.80
C GLU A 98 -44.02 0.75 14.98
N ILE A 99 -43.86 0.51 13.67
CA ILE A 99 -44.96 0.07 12.79
C ILE A 99 -45.48 -1.29 13.23
N GLN A 100 -44.61 -2.25 13.52
CA GLN A 100 -45.01 -3.57 14.04
C GLN A 100 -45.85 -3.46 15.34
N LYS A 101 -45.38 -2.61 16.28
CA LYS A 101 -46.10 -2.37 17.55
C LYS A 101 -47.49 -1.73 17.31
N GLN A 102 -47.57 -0.80 16.35
CA GLN A 102 -48.88 -0.22 15.97
C GLN A 102 -49.79 -1.25 15.31
N ASN A 103 -49.27 -2.08 14.42
CA ASN A 103 -50.01 -3.14 13.75
C ASN A 103 -50.53 -4.18 14.77
N LEU A 104 -49.67 -4.61 15.71
CA LEU A 104 -50.10 -5.51 16.80
C LEU A 104 -51.17 -4.89 17.67
N LYS A 105 -51.05 -3.59 18.02
CA LYS A 105 -52.10 -2.87 18.79
C LYS A 105 -53.41 -2.82 18.04
N ASN A 106 -53.40 -2.75 16.72
CA ASN A 106 -54.56 -2.77 15.86
C ASN A 106 -55.03 -4.19 15.49
N MET A 107 -54.46 -5.23 16.13
CA MET A 107 -54.70 -6.66 15.85
C MET A 107 -54.44 -7.07 14.40
N ILE A 108 -53.51 -6.38 13.75
CA ILE A 108 -53.04 -6.69 12.39
C ILE A 108 -51.79 -7.56 12.54
N LYS A 109 -51.87 -8.82 12.14
CA LYS A 109 -50.71 -9.72 12.08
C LYS A 109 -50.21 -9.84 10.65
N ASN A 110 -48.93 -9.72 10.47
CA ASN A 110 -48.26 -9.97 9.16
C ASN A 110 -48.11 -11.48 8.96
N PRO A 111 -48.85 -12.11 8.00
CA PRO A 111 -48.77 -13.55 7.78
C PRO A 111 -47.41 -14.00 7.19
N ASN A 112 -46.59 -13.06 6.69
CA ASN A 112 -45.31 -13.35 6.03
C ASN A 112 -44.10 -13.07 6.95
N GLU A 113 -44.33 -12.83 8.25
CA GLU A 113 -43.24 -12.52 9.20
C GLU A 113 -42.14 -13.62 9.24
N VAL A 114 -42.55 -14.88 9.08
CA VAL A 114 -41.64 -16.04 9.07
C VAL A 114 -40.83 -16.12 7.78
N ASN A 115 -41.45 -15.87 6.62
CA ASN A 115 -40.78 -15.99 5.32
C ASN A 115 -39.75 -14.87 5.09
N ASN A 116 -40.00 -13.68 5.61
CA ASN A 116 -39.03 -12.60 5.47
C ASN A 116 -37.72 -12.91 6.20
N ARG A 117 -37.75 -13.57 7.34
CA ARG A 117 -36.55 -13.91 8.12
C ARG A 117 -35.65 -14.90 7.40
N GLU A 118 -36.21 -15.86 6.70
CA GLU A 118 -35.47 -16.85 5.90
C GLU A 118 -34.77 -16.17 4.71
N ILE A 119 -35.45 -15.25 4.01
CA ILE A 119 -34.89 -14.49 2.88
C ILE A 119 -33.69 -13.65 3.34
N TYR A 120 -33.74 -13.06 4.55
CA TYR A 120 -32.64 -12.28 5.09
C TYR A 120 -31.43 -13.12 5.45
N VAL A 121 -31.65 -14.27 6.08
CA VAL A 121 -30.58 -15.22 6.39
C VAL A 121 -29.92 -15.70 5.09
N LEU A 122 -30.71 -16.06 4.10
CA LEU A 122 -30.20 -16.50 2.79
C LEU A 122 -29.45 -15.37 2.07
N GLY A 123 -30.00 -14.16 2.05
CA GLY A 123 -29.35 -12.99 1.44
C GLY A 123 -28.03 -12.63 2.12
N THR A 124 -27.96 -12.69 3.45
CA THR A 124 -26.71 -12.47 4.20
C THR A 124 -25.68 -13.55 3.90
N LEU A 125 -26.09 -14.83 3.83
CA LEU A 125 -25.20 -15.93 3.46
C LEU A 125 -24.64 -15.77 2.05
N VAL A 126 -25.46 -15.41 1.07
CA VAL A 126 -25.01 -15.17 -0.31
C VAL A 126 -24.03 -14.00 -0.37
N MET A 127 -24.30 -12.90 0.33
CA MET A 127 -23.38 -11.76 0.40
C MET A 127 -22.04 -12.15 1.02
N LEU A 128 -22.03 -12.90 2.11
CA LEU A 128 -20.81 -13.38 2.74
C LEU A 128 -20.00 -14.30 1.80
N ILE A 129 -20.68 -15.19 1.05
CA ILE A 129 -19.99 -16.06 0.08
C ILE A 129 -19.33 -15.21 -1.02
N VAL A 130 -20.07 -14.23 -1.58
CA VAL A 130 -19.53 -13.32 -2.61
C VAL A 130 -18.33 -12.56 -2.07
N GLU A 131 -18.41 -12.04 -0.86
CA GLU A 131 -17.36 -11.30 -0.21
C GLU A 131 -16.09 -12.14 0.04
N VAL A 132 -16.25 -13.33 0.64
CA VAL A 132 -15.13 -14.26 0.85
C VAL A 132 -14.47 -14.64 -0.49
N THR A 133 -15.28 -14.86 -1.53
CA THR A 133 -14.76 -15.15 -2.87
C THR A 133 -13.98 -13.96 -3.44
N ALA A 134 -14.49 -12.74 -3.30
CA ALA A 134 -13.82 -11.53 -3.75
C ALA A 134 -12.50 -11.30 -3.01
N ILE A 135 -12.46 -11.48 -1.69
CA ILE A 135 -11.25 -11.39 -0.87
C ILE A 135 -10.23 -12.45 -1.30
N TYR A 136 -10.67 -13.68 -1.55
CA TYR A 136 -9.80 -14.76 -2.02
C TYR A 136 -9.15 -14.41 -3.36
N PHE A 137 -9.92 -13.92 -4.35
CA PHE A 137 -9.37 -13.51 -5.65
C PHE A 137 -8.43 -12.30 -5.53
N ALA A 138 -8.79 -11.30 -4.71
CA ALA A 138 -7.92 -10.15 -4.45
C ALA A 138 -6.60 -10.59 -3.82
N ASN A 139 -6.64 -11.42 -2.78
CA ASN A 139 -5.46 -11.97 -2.13
C ASN A 139 -4.59 -12.78 -3.09
N SER A 140 -5.20 -13.66 -3.90
CA SER A 140 -4.46 -14.46 -4.90
C SER A 140 -3.75 -13.59 -5.93
N THR A 141 -4.42 -12.55 -6.43
CA THR A 141 -3.84 -11.60 -7.41
C THR A 141 -2.70 -10.81 -6.78
N LEU A 142 -2.90 -10.27 -5.58
CA LEU A 142 -1.88 -9.51 -4.86
C LEU A 142 -0.68 -10.38 -4.47
N SER A 143 -0.91 -11.61 -4.04
CA SER A 143 0.15 -12.57 -3.73
C SER A 143 1.04 -12.86 -4.94
N ASN A 144 0.44 -13.06 -6.12
CA ASN A 144 1.20 -13.27 -7.34
C ASN A 144 2.01 -12.03 -7.76
N GLN A 145 1.46 -10.83 -7.57
CA GLN A 145 2.19 -9.58 -7.85
C GLN A 145 3.31 -9.36 -6.84
N TYR A 146 3.06 -9.63 -5.58
CA TYR A 146 4.06 -9.53 -4.51
C TYR A 146 5.22 -10.49 -4.73
N GLN A 147 4.92 -11.75 -5.12
CA GLN A 147 5.98 -12.70 -5.41
C GLN A 147 6.88 -12.23 -6.56
N LYS A 148 6.30 -11.72 -7.65
CA LYS A 148 7.08 -11.13 -8.77
C LYS A 148 7.94 -9.94 -8.31
N TYR A 149 7.40 -9.12 -7.40
CA TYR A 149 8.16 -8.00 -6.83
C TYR A 149 9.35 -8.51 -6.00
N VAL A 150 9.15 -9.50 -5.14
CA VAL A 150 10.23 -10.13 -4.35
C VAL A 150 11.25 -10.77 -5.26
N ASP A 151 10.83 -11.55 -6.26
CA ASP A 151 11.73 -12.20 -7.21
C ASP A 151 12.62 -11.17 -7.95
N SER A 152 12.04 -10.01 -8.33
CA SER A 152 12.82 -8.94 -8.96
C SER A 152 13.87 -8.33 -8.03
N LYS A 153 13.60 -8.26 -6.72
CA LYS A 153 14.57 -7.76 -5.72
C LYS A 153 15.67 -8.78 -5.46
N GLU A 154 15.33 -10.06 -5.41
CA GLU A 154 16.35 -11.13 -5.30
C GLU A 154 17.23 -11.20 -6.55
N GLU A 155 16.68 -10.95 -7.74
CA GLU A 155 17.46 -10.82 -8.98
C GLU A 155 18.47 -9.67 -8.90
N ILE A 156 18.07 -8.49 -8.42
CA ILE A 156 18.96 -7.33 -8.21
C ILE A 156 20.10 -7.70 -7.25
N LYS A 157 19.80 -8.35 -6.13
CA LYS A 157 20.85 -8.82 -5.19
C LYS A 157 21.84 -9.76 -5.87
N SER A 158 21.34 -10.69 -6.66
CA SER A 158 22.17 -11.64 -7.40
C SER A 158 23.06 -10.94 -8.44
N GLN A 159 22.50 -9.94 -9.14
CA GLN A 159 23.27 -9.15 -10.12
C GLN A 159 24.39 -8.36 -9.43
N ILE A 160 24.11 -7.71 -8.30
CA ILE A 160 25.13 -7.00 -7.51
C ILE A 160 26.24 -7.97 -7.07
N ALA A 161 25.86 -9.12 -6.48
CA ALA A 161 26.80 -10.12 -6.00
C ALA A 161 27.69 -10.70 -7.11
N ASN A 162 27.19 -10.77 -8.35
CA ASN A 162 27.94 -11.32 -9.49
C ASN A 162 28.79 -10.30 -10.22
N GLN A 163 28.48 -9.01 -10.15
CA GLN A 163 29.15 -7.96 -10.93
C GLN A 163 30.19 -7.19 -10.11
N VAL A 164 30.05 -7.14 -8.80
CA VAL A 164 31.03 -6.49 -7.91
C VAL A 164 32.15 -7.49 -7.59
N ASP A 165 33.39 -7.11 -7.86
CA ASP A 165 34.55 -7.93 -7.56
C ASP A 165 34.81 -7.98 -6.04
N GLY A 166 34.84 -9.18 -5.47
CA GLY A 166 35.05 -9.40 -4.05
C GLY A 166 33.93 -10.19 -3.38
N LYS A 167 33.94 -10.25 -2.04
CA LYS A 167 32.86 -10.84 -1.27
C LYS A 167 31.79 -9.80 -1.01
N VAL A 168 30.58 -10.01 -1.59
CA VAL A 168 29.48 -9.07 -1.54
C VAL A 168 28.30 -9.66 -0.77
N GLU A 169 27.74 -8.85 0.12
CA GLU A 169 26.48 -9.12 0.82
C GLU A 169 25.50 -7.98 0.51
N ALA A 170 24.35 -8.31 -0.08
CA ALA A 170 23.29 -7.36 -0.37
C ALA A 170 22.01 -7.75 0.36
N THR A 171 21.40 -6.83 1.11
CA THR A 171 20.21 -7.07 1.91
C THR A 171 19.20 -5.93 1.77
N TYR A 172 17.91 -6.28 1.66
CA TYR A 172 16.83 -5.32 1.77
C TYR A 172 16.32 -5.25 3.21
N ASN A 173 15.78 -4.11 3.60
CA ASN A 173 14.94 -4.01 4.80
C ASN A 173 13.55 -4.66 4.55
N ASP A 174 12.75 -4.81 5.61
CA ASP A 174 11.49 -5.57 5.58
C ASP A 174 10.46 -5.04 4.56
N ASP A 175 10.45 -3.73 4.29
CA ASP A 175 9.53 -3.10 3.35
C ASP A 175 10.13 -2.84 1.96
N TYR A 176 11.35 -3.31 1.70
CA TYR A 176 12.09 -3.14 0.45
C TYR A 176 12.35 -1.67 0.04
N SER A 177 12.23 -0.73 0.97
CA SER A 177 12.49 0.69 0.73
C SER A 177 13.97 1.05 0.78
N LYS A 178 14.79 0.15 1.32
CA LYS A 178 16.24 0.36 1.49
C LYS A 178 17.01 -0.89 1.13
N LEU A 179 18.02 -0.72 0.27
CA LEU A 179 19.01 -1.74 -0.03
C LEU A 179 20.34 -1.37 0.65
N SER A 180 20.90 -2.30 1.39
CA SER A 180 22.26 -2.21 1.95
C SER A 180 23.16 -3.21 1.25
N VAL A 181 24.30 -2.73 0.74
CA VAL A 181 25.33 -3.54 0.09
C VAL A 181 26.61 -3.36 0.87
N ILE A 182 27.25 -4.45 1.23
CA ILE A 182 28.58 -4.46 1.84
C ILE A 182 29.47 -5.30 0.95
N PHE A 183 30.63 -4.77 0.56
CA PHE A 183 31.64 -5.56 -0.13
C PHE A 183 32.97 -5.54 0.62
N ASN A 184 33.68 -6.65 0.56
CA ASN A 184 34.99 -6.81 1.15
C ASN A 184 35.90 -7.46 0.13
N LYS A 185 37.07 -6.84 -0.04
CA LYS A 185 38.16 -7.32 -0.87
C LYS A 185 39.47 -7.13 -0.11
N ASP A 186 40.53 -7.79 -0.52
CA ASP A 186 41.82 -7.60 0.11
C ASP A 186 42.27 -6.12 -0.03
N TYR A 187 42.49 -5.48 1.13
CA TYR A 187 42.94 -4.08 1.22
C TYR A 187 41.90 -3.00 0.80
N ALA A 188 40.69 -3.40 0.40
CA ALA A 188 39.58 -2.48 0.11
C ALA A 188 38.27 -3.01 0.66
N ASN A 189 37.41 -2.12 1.09
CA ASN A 189 36.05 -2.43 1.47
C ASN A 189 35.12 -1.27 1.12
N GLY A 190 33.82 -1.55 1.11
CA GLY A 190 32.84 -0.52 0.86
C GLY A 190 31.46 -0.92 1.33
N SER A 191 30.63 0.08 1.37
CA SER A 191 29.20 -0.10 1.64
C SER A 191 28.38 0.84 0.74
N ALA A 192 27.18 0.41 0.39
CA ALA A 192 26.21 1.27 -0.23
C ALA A 192 24.88 1.15 0.51
N THR A 193 24.26 2.30 0.74
CA THR A 193 22.89 2.39 1.26
C THR A 193 22.07 3.12 0.22
N ILE A 194 21.13 2.40 -0.40
CA ILE A 194 20.29 2.93 -1.46
C ILE A 194 18.87 3.05 -0.91
N ASN A 195 18.39 4.27 -0.78
CA ASN A 195 17.01 4.55 -0.42
C ASN A 195 16.16 4.65 -1.68
N LEU A 196 15.00 4.00 -1.69
CA LEU A 196 14.10 3.87 -2.83
C LEU A 196 12.83 4.68 -2.58
N THR A 197 12.61 5.76 -3.32
CA THR A 197 11.41 6.60 -3.19
C THR A 197 10.15 5.94 -3.75
N ASP A 198 10.29 5.11 -4.76
CA ASP A 198 9.18 4.35 -5.34
C ASP A 198 9.43 2.87 -5.07
N LYS A 199 8.57 2.28 -4.24
CA LYS A 199 8.63 0.86 -3.89
C LYS A 199 8.56 -0.07 -5.11
N ASN A 200 8.00 0.42 -6.22
CA ASN A 200 7.85 -0.32 -7.47
C ASN A 200 8.91 0.02 -8.52
N ARG A 201 9.65 1.12 -8.32
CA ARG A 201 10.70 1.56 -9.22
C ARG A 201 12.00 1.71 -8.44
N ALA A 202 13.05 1.14 -8.98
CA ALA A 202 14.38 1.32 -8.43
C ALA A 202 14.83 2.76 -8.71
N MET A 203 14.50 3.71 -7.85
CA MET A 203 14.99 5.09 -7.91
C MET A 203 15.85 5.36 -6.69
N MET A 204 17.03 5.90 -6.92
CA MET A 204 17.88 6.43 -5.87
C MET A 204 17.37 7.82 -5.49
N CYS A 205 16.49 7.86 -4.51
CA CYS A 205 16.01 9.12 -3.94
C CYS A 205 16.09 9.04 -2.43
N ASP A 206 15.83 10.14 -1.79
CA ASP A 206 16.22 10.35 -0.41
C ASP A 206 17.74 10.11 -0.23
N GLU A 207 18.35 10.33 0.76
CA GLU A 207 19.78 10.31 0.97
C GLU A 207 20.38 8.89 0.74
N SER A 208 20.80 8.60 -0.52
CA SER A 208 21.51 7.37 -0.86
C SER A 208 23.03 7.60 -0.78
N GLU A 209 23.74 6.70 -0.13
CA GLU A 209 25.17 6.82 0.15
C GLU A 209 25.95 5.60 -0.37
N ILE A 210 27.05 5.86 -1.02
CA ILE A 210 28.03 4.84 -1.45
C ILE A 210 29.38 5.20 -0.85
N VAL A 211 29.95 4.32 -0.05
CA VAL A 211 31.24 4.48 0.60
C VAL A 211 32.21 3.43 0.08
N TYR A 212 33.42 3.86 -0.24
CA TYR A 212 34.53 3.00 -0.62
C TYR A 212 35.79 3.39 0.16
N MET A 213 36.49 2.43 0.72
CA MET A 213 37.73 2.65 1.46
C MET A 213 38.83 1.71 0.96
N ALA A 214 39.99 2.25 0.68
CA ALA A 214 41.15 1.46 0.25
C ALA A 214 42.44 1.87 0.95
N ASN A 215 43.38 0.91 1.04
CA ASN A 215 44.67 1.10 1.66
C ASN A 215 45.67 1.64 0.64
N LEU A 216 46.28 2.79 0.90
CA LEU A 216 47.25 3.48 0.05
C LEU A 216 48.57 2.71 -0.18
N ASN A 217 48.88 1.72 0.65
CA ASN A 217 50.07 0.90 0.44
C ASN A 217 49.88 -0.13 -0.68
N GLN A 218 48.63 -0.40 -1.07
CA GLN A 218 48.29 -1.40 -2.09
C GLN A 218 47.59 -0.80 -3.32
N TYR A 219 46.99 0.36 -3.17
CA TYR A 219 46.27 1.08 -4.22
C TYR A 219 46.95 2.41 -4.55
N ASN A 220 47.11 2.70 -5.82
CA ASN A 220 47.42 4.05 -6.30
C ASN A 220 46.12 4.81 -6.62
N ALA A 221 46.19 6.09 -6.95
CA ALA A 221 45.06 6.92 -7.24
C ALA A 221 44.22 6.41 -8.42
N ASP A 222 44.87 5.89 -9.45
CA ASP A 222 44.20 5.40 -10.66
C ASP A 222 43.41 4.12 -10.34
N SER A 223 44.09 3.11 -9.77
CA SER A 223 43.42 1.84 -9.43
C SER A 223 42.29 2.00 -8.41
N MET A 224 42.45 2.90 -7.43
CA MET A 224 41.40 3.23 -6.46
C MET A 224 40.21 3.91 -7.13
N THR A 225 40.48 4.86 -8.03
CA THR A 225 39.45 5.57 -8.79
C THR A 225 38.68 4.62 -9.68
N ASP A 226 39.39 3.80 -10.45
CA ASP A 226 38.76 2.88 -11.40
C ASP A 226 37.87 1.84 -10.67
N GLU A 227 38.36 1.25 -9.58
CA GLU A 227 37.57 0.29 -8.79
C GLU A 227 36.35 0.94 -8.11
N PHE A 228 36.51 2.16 -7.58
CA PHE A 228 35.38 2.90 -7.03
C PHE A 228 34.31 3.21 -8.12
N ILE A 229 34.75 3.66 -9.29
CA ILE A 229 33.88 3.98 -10.42
C ILE A 229 33.15 2.74 -10.92
N ASP A 230 33.80 1.60 -11.04
CA ASP A 230 33.21 0.33 -11.43
C ASP A 230 32.15 -0.12 -10.39
N TYR A 231 32.46 0.02 -9.11
CA TYR A 231 31.51 -0.26 -8.03
C TYR A 231 30.26 0.63 -8.10
N VAL A 232 30.44 1.94 -8.24
CA VAL A 232 29.34 2.90 -8.38
C VAL A 232 28.52 2.63 -9.64
N ALA A 233 29.22 2.41 -10.79
CA ALA A 233 28.54 2.13 -12.06
C ALA A 233 27.69 0.85 -11.98
N THR A 234 28.22 -0.20 -11.37
CA THR A 234 27.48 -1.46 -11.18
C THR A 234 26.18 -1.22 -10.40
N ILE A 235 26.24 -0.50 -9.27
CA ILE A 235 25.05 -0.21 -8.47
C ILE A 235 24.06 0.66 -9.25
N LEU A 236 24.52 1.72 -9.93
CA LEU A 236 23.65 2.65 -10.65
C LEU A 236 23.03 2.02 -11.90
N ASN A 237 23.77 1.17 -12.63
CA ASN A 237 23.27 0.48 -13.82
C ASN A 237 22.17 -0.51 -13.51
N ILE A 238 22.28 -1.24 -12.40
CA ILE A 238 21.26 -2.21 -11.96
C ILE A 238 19.92 -1.50 -11.72
N TYR A 239 19.96 -0.26 -11.21
CA TYR A 239 18.76 0.54 -10.99
C TYR A 239 18.26 1.31 -12.21
N GLN A 240 18.98 1.31 -13.32
CA GLN A 240 18.62 1.96 -14.60
C GLN A 240 18.16 3.42 -14.46
N ASP A 241 18.74 4.14 -13.53
CA ASP A 241 18.25 5.47 -13.14
C ASP A 241 18.77 6.62 -13.99
N GLY A 242 19.60 6.33 -15.01
CA GLY A 242 20.24 7.35 -15.82
C GLY A 242 21.36 8.11 -15.13
N TYR A 243 21.75 7.69 -13.91
CA TYR A 243 22.87 8.25 -13.16
C TYR A 243 24.23 7.73 -13.64
N SER A 244 24.23 6.62 -14.38
CA SER A 244 25.40 5.93 -14.89
C SER A 244 25.70 6.29 -16.34
N THR A 245 25.28 7.45 -16.83
CA THR A 245 25.65 7.90 -18.17
C THR A 245 27.15 8.11 -18.24
N ASP A 246 27.79 7.78 -19.37
CA ASP A 246 29.23 7.92 -19.57
C ASP A 246 29.74 9.31 -19.19
N THR A 247 29.00 10.36 -19.50
CA THR A 247 29.36 11.74 -19.16
C THR A 247 29.42 11.95 -17.64
N LEU A 248 28.40 11.45 -16.88
CA LEU A 248 28.35 11.60 -15.43
C LEU A 248 29.43 10.75 -14.73
N MET A 249 29.70 9.56 -15.25
CA MET A 249 30.73 8.66 -14.72
C MET A 249 32.13 9.18 -15.01
N ASN A 250 32.41 9.71 -16.22
CA ASN A 250 33.67 10.32 -16.58
C ASN A 250 33.98 11.56 -15.73
N GLU A 251 32.98 12.40 -15.48
CA GLU A 251 33.09 13.55 -14.58
C GLU A 251 33.42 13.11 -13.15
N LEU A 252 32.68 12.11 -12.63
CA LEU A 252 32.90 11.56 -11.29
C LEU A 252 34.33 10.99 -11.18
N SER A 253 34.77 10.21 -12.16
CA SER A 253 36.12 9.65 -12.24
C SER A 253 37.20 10.75 -12.20
N GLY A 254 37.00 11.83 -12.99
CA GLY A 254 37.89 12.97 -12.99
C GLY A 254 38.03 13.64 -11.63
N ASN A 255 36.87 13.89 -10.97
CA ASN A 255 36.84 14.52 -9.66
C ASN A 255 37.48 13.63 -8.57
N VAL A 256 37.16 12.32 -8.56
CA VAL A 256 37.77 11.36 -7.62
C VAL A 256 39.29 11.30 -7.81
N ARG A 257 39.78 11.19 -9.05
CA ARG A 257 41.21 11.11 -9.36
C ARG A 257 41.96 12.37 -8.90
N VAL A 258 41.38 13.56 -9.16
CA VAL A 258 41.95 14.83 -8.70
C VAL A 258 42.00 14.91 -7.18
N ALA A 259 40.90 14.49 -6.51
CA ALA A 259 40.81 14.50 -5.05
C ALA A 259 41.84 13.55 -4.40
N VAL A 260 41.92 12.30 -4.90
CA VAL A 260 42.87 11.30 -4.37
C VAL A 260 44.29 11.73 -4.58
N ASN A 261 44.64 12.19 -5.79
CA ASN A 261 46.01 12.71 -6.07
C ASN A 261 46.34 13.90 -5.16
N GLY A 262 45.43 14.86 -5.00
CA GLY A 262 45.65 16.01 -4.12
C GLY A 262 45.87 15.64 -2.67
N LEU A 263 45.20 14.58 -2.18
CA LEU A 263 45.43 14.04 -0.82
C LEU A 263 46.72 13.23 -0.69
N LEU A 264 47.22 12.69 -1.79
CA LEU A 264 48.49 11.96 -1.80
C LEU A 264 49.71 12.92 -1.85
N GLU A 265 49.59 14.00 -2.61
CA GLU A 265 50.64 14.99 -2.79
C GLU A 265 50.77 15.92 -1.58
N ASN A 266 49.70 16.24 -0.90
CA ASN A 266 49.69 17.15 0.24
C ASN A 266 49.20 16.43 1.51
N VAL A 267 50.16 16.05 2.36
CA VAL A 267 49.90 15.29 3.60
C VAL A 267 49.05 16.08 4.62
N ASP A 268 49.10 17.40 4.55
CA ASP A 268 48.35 18.29 5.45
C ASP A 268 46.86 18.43 5.02
N ASN A 269 46.55 18.08 3.80
CA ASN A 269 45.18 18.13 3.28
C ASN A 269 44.50 16.75 3.49
N THR A 270 43.57 16.67 4.40
CA THR A 270 42.89 15.41 4.81
C THR A 270 41.49 15.25 4.24
N ASN A 271 40.96 16.27 3.56
CA ASN A 271 39.58 16.26 3.05
C ASN A 271 39.44 17.04 1.74
N PHE A 272 38.68 16.46 0.83
CA PHE A 272 38.21 17.08 -0.40
C PHE A 272 36.69 16.92 -0.51
N GLN A 273 35.99 17.99 -0.90
CA GLN A 273 34.54 17.97 -1.10
C GLN A 273 34.18 18.59 -2.45
N TYR A 274 33.25 17.98 -3.13
CA TYR A 274 32.72 18.45 -4.41
C TYR A 274 31.21 18.19 -4.46
N GLU A 275 30.43 19.26 -4.70
CA GLU A 275 28.98 19.21 -4.78
C GLU A 275 28.49 19.65 -6.15
N ARG A 276 27.48 18.99 -6.67
CA ARG A 276 26.84 19.36 -7.93
C ARG A 276 25.39 18.91 -8.03
N ASP A 277 24.60 19.79 -8.61
CA ASP A 277 23.22 19.50 -8.99
C ASP A 277 23.15 19.03 -10.44
N PHE A 278 22.34 17.99 -10.69
CA PHE A 278 22.03 17.47 -12.02
C PHE A 278 20.52 17.55 -12.27
N ASN A 279 20.16 17.96 -13.49
CA ASN A 279 18.80 17.84 -13.98
C ASN A 279 18.70 16.55 -14.79
N LEU A 280 17.98 15.58 -14.27
CA LEU A 280 17.69 14.32 -14.94
C LEU A 280 16.27 14.32 -15.48
N SER A 281 15.96 13.40 -16.38
CA SER A 281 14.61 13.26 -16.94
C SER A 281 13.52 13.01 -15.89
N LYS A 282 13.90 12.54 -14.71
CA LYS A 282 13.01 12.18 -13.60
C LYS A 282 13.05 13.16 -12.41
N GLY A 283 13.83 14.24 -12.47
CA GLY A 283 13.92 15.22 -11.37
C GLY A 283 15.30 15.82 -11.21
N LYS A 284 15.48 16.63 -10.17
CA LYS A 284 16.77 17.18 -9.76
C LYS A 284 17.43 16.25 -8.76
N VAL A 285 18.73 16.04 -8.92
CA VAL A 285 19.55 15.25 -8.01
C VAL A 285 20.75 16.08 -7.57
N HIS A 286 20.94 16.15 -6.28
CA HIS A 286 22.12 16.70 -5.65
C HIS A 286 23.13 15.58 -5.40
N ARG A 287 24.34 15.72 -5.88
CA ARG A 287 25.45 14.79 -5.67
C ARG A 287 26.52 15.47 -4.83
N ASN A 288 26.91 14.83 -3.75
CA ASN A 288 28.05 15.25 -2.92
C ASN A 288 29.10 14.13 -2.94
N LEU A 289 30.32 14.50 -3.33
CA LEU A 289 31.52 13.67 -3.28
C LEU A 289 32.40 14.17 -2.16
N SER A 290 32.74 13.32 -1.22
CA SER A 290 33.73 13.59 -0.16
C SER A 290 34.84 12.54 -0.26
N VAL A 291 36.08 12.99 -0.27
CA VAL A 291 37.24 12.12 -0.22
C VAL A 291 38.09 12.51 0.96
N THR A 292 38.30 11.58 1.87
CA THR A 292 39.05 11.82 3.13
C THR A 292 40.22 10.86 3.26
N ARG A 293 41.31 11.33 3.84
CA ARG A 293 42.48 10.51 4.15
C ARG A 293 42.64 10.39 5.67
N SER A 294 42.79 9.16 6.13
CA SER A 294 43.10 8.87 7.54
C SER A 294 44.24 7.84 7.57
N ASN A 295 45.43 8.27 7.98
CA ASN A 295 46.66 7.47 7.95
C ASN A 295 46.96 6.90 6.55
N GLN A 296 46.90 5.57 6.43
CA GLN A 296 47.16 4.83 5.18
C GLN A 296 45.85 4.46 4.43
N TYR A 297 44.72 4.98 4.84
CA TYR A 297 43.42 4.71 4.19
C TYR A 297 42.88 5.98 3.56
N VAL A 298 42.30 5.83 2.37
CA VAL A 298 41.45 6.83 1.73
C VAL A 298 40.03 6.32 1.72
N THR A 299 39.10 7.17 2.13
CA THR A 299 37.68 6.91 2.05
C THR A 299 37.02 7.84 1.06
N ILE A 300 36.31 7.29 0.10
CA ILE A 300 35.52 8.00 -0.91
C ILE A 300 34.07 7.80 -0.56
N THR A 301 33.36 8.89 -0.33
CA THR A 301 31.92 8.88 -0.01
C THR A 301 31.17 9.64 -1.08
N LEU A 302 30.17 9.01 -1.68
CA LEU A 302 29.30 9.57 -2.69
C LEU A 302 27.87 9.54 -2.18
N THR A 303 27.27 10.71 -2.04
CA THR A 303 25.89 10.85 -1.58
C THR A 303 25.01 11.42 -2.69
N TYR A 304 23.85 10.83 -2.88
CA TYR A 304 22.81 11.31 -3.78
C TYR A 304 21.58 11.70 -2.97
N THR A 305 21.05 12.90 -3.23
CA THR A 305 19.80 13.38 -2.63
C THR A 305 18.89 13.89 -3.73
N CYS A 306 17.65 13.39 -3.82
CA CYS A 306 16.64 13.91 -4.74
C CYS A 306 16.03 15.22 -4.19
N ARG A 307 15.76 16.19 -5.10
CA ARG A 307 15.14 17.48 -4.77
C ARG A 307 13.95 17.79 -5.69
#